data_b428c331af1e6e2ce69b20cfa4d17deb
#
_entry.id   b428c331af1e6e2ce69b20cfa4d17deb
#
_cell.length_a   1.000
_cell.length_b   1.000
_cell.length_c   1.000
_cell.angle_alpha   90.00
_cell.angle_beta   90.00
_cell.angle_gamma   90.00
#
_symmetry.space_group_name_H-M   'P 1'
#
loop_
_entity.id
_entity.type
_entity.pdbx_description
1 polymer ?
#
loop_
_entity_poly.entity_id
_entity_poly.type
_entity_poly.pdbx_seq_one_letter_code
_entity_poly.pdbx_strand_id
1 'polypeptide(L)'
;MEHFMHGGDWAGYFNEYGKPPMDFSASVSPLGLPESVQIAVSEALVLAGRYPDPLCRELRAALERHHNVPKEYILCGNGAADLIYRLVAALRPRQAVIT
;
A
#
# COMPACT_ATOMS: atom_id res chain seq x y z
N MET A 1 -14.64 11.51 23.04
CA MET A 1 -13.35 11.59 22.34
C MET A 1 -13.26 10.38 21.43
N GLU A 2 -13.54 10.55 20.14
CA GLU A 2 -13.34 9.46 19.18
C GLU A 2 -11.83 9.22 19.10
N HIS A 3 -11.40 8.02 19.43
CA HIS A 3 -10.00 7.63 19.24
C HIS A 3 -9.74 7.46 17.75
N PHE A 4 -8.76 8.16 17.21
CA PHE A 4 -8.25 7.92 15.85
C PHE A 4 -7.81 6.46 15.75
N MET A 5 -8.47 5.69 14.88
CA MET A 5 -8.23 4.24 14.79
C MET A 5 -6.90 3.89 14.09
N HIS A 6 -6.37 4.84 13.29
CA HIS A 6 -5.14 4.65 12.52
C HIS A 6 -4.33 5.94 12.46
N GLY A 7 -3.02 5.83 12.31
CA GLY A 7 -2.17 6.95 11.93
C GLY A 7 -2.58 7.52 10.56
N GLY A 8 -2.34 8.82 10.35
CA GLY A 8 -2.67 9.51 9.09
C GLY A 8 -4.14 9.89 8.93
N ASP A 9 -4.96 9.82 9.98
CA ASP A 9 -6.35 10.29 9.95
C ASP A 9 -6.43 11.83 10.01
N TRP A 10 -6.04 12.45 8.92
CA TRP A 10 -6.06 13.91 8.79
C TRP A 10 -7.47 14.50 8.78
N ALA A 11 -8.40 13.78 8.18
CA ALA A 11 -9.80 14.25 8.11
C ALA A 11 -10.45 14.27 9.49
N GLY A 12 -10.28 13.21 10.29
CA GLY A 12 -10.77 13.16 11.66
C GLY A 12 -10.15 14.27 12.52
N TYR A 13 -8.83 14.45 12.43
CA TYR A 13 -8.15 15.52 13.16
C TYR A 13 -8.63 16.90 12.74
N PHE A 14 -8.78 17.16 11.44
CA PHE A 14 -9.27 18.45 10.93
C PHE A 14 -10.70 18.73 11.40
N ASN A 15 -11.57 17.73 11.39
CA ASN A 15 -12.95 17.86 11.87
C ASN A 15 -13.02 18.20 13.36
N GLU A 16 -12.12 17.64 14.18
CA GLU A 16 -12.09 17.86 15.62
C GLU A 16 -11.45 19.22 15.99
N TYR A 17 -10.35 19.60 15.33
CA TYR A 17 -9.53 20.74 15.74
C TYR A 17 -9.58 21.94 14.78
N GLY A 18 -10.21 21.83 13.62
CA GLY A 18 -10.34 22.90 12.62
C GLY A 18 -9.04 23.34 11.96
N LYS A 19 -7.97 22.55 12.07
CA LYS A 19 -6.64 22.82 11.50
C LYS A 19 -5.95 21.54 11.07
N PRO A 20 -5.04 21.57 10.08
CA PRO A 20 -4.28 20.42 9.68
C PRO A 20 -3.35 19.93 10.81
N PRO A 21 -3.13 18.61 10.97
CA PRO A 21 -2.19 18.06 11.93
C PRO A 21 -0.74 18.29 11.50
N MET A 22 0.16 18.34 12.48
CA MET A 22 1.57 18.02 12.26
C MET A 22 1.70 16.51 12.49
N ASP A 23 1.71 15.75 11.39
CA ASP A 23 1.54 14.30 11.44
C ASP A 23 2.87 13.56 11.59
N PHE A 24 3.04 12.88 12.72
CA PHE A 24 4.12 11.93 13.01
C PHE A 24 3.61 10.50 13.18
N SER A 25 2.33 10.26 12.87
CA SER A 25 1.66 8.98 13.09
C SER A 25 1.73 8.02 11.89
N ALA A 26 2.14 8.54 10.72
CA ALA A 26 2.26 7.75 9.50
C ALA A 26 3.66 7.86 8.90
N SER A 27 4.21 6.73 8.42
CA SER A 27 5.52 6.68 7.76
C SER A 27 5.39 7.12 6.29
N VAL A 28 5.17 8.41 6.09
CA VAL A 28 5.05 9.02 4.77
C VAL A 28 6.26 9.92 4.51
N SER A 29 6.80 9.90 3.30
CA SER A 29 7.92 10.78 2.94
C SER A 29 7.52 12.25 3.02
N PRO A 30 8.25 13.10 3.78
CA PRO A 30 7.98 14.53 3.83
C PRO A 30 8.30 15.24 2.50
N LEU A 31 9.05 14.60 1.61
CA LEU A 31 9.39 15.13 0.28
C LEU A 31 8.26 14.90 -0.74
N GLY A 32 7.20 14.22 -0.34
CA GLY A 32 6.08 13.90 -1.22
C GLY A 32 6.41 12.80 -2.24
N LEU A 33 5.65 12.76 -3.32
CA LEU A 33 5.78 11.76 -4.38
C LEU A 33 6.90 12.19 -5.34
N PRO A 34 7.88 11.33 -5.67
CA PRO A 34 8.91 11.61 -6.66
C PRO A 34 8.32 12.00 -8.02
N GLU A 35 8.93 12.96 -8.71
CA GLU A 35 8.43 13.45 -10.01
C GLU A 35 8.29 12.35 -11.05
N SER A 36 9.26 11.43 -11.12
CA SER A 36 9.22 10.28 -12.03
C SER A 36 7.99 9.40 -11.80
N VAL A 37 7.55 9.26 -10.54
CA VAL A 37 6.34 8.49 -10.20
C VAL A 37 5.09 9.27 -10.58
N GLN A 38 5.06 10.60 -10.39
CA GLN A 38 3.94 11.45 -10.80
C GLN A 38 3.71 11.36 -12.30
N ILE A 39 4.78 11.43 -13.09
CA ILE A 39 4.73 11.29 -14.56
C ILE A 39 4.18 9.91 -14.93
N ALA A 40 4.76 8.85 -14.39
CA ALA A 40 4.34 7.48 -14.70
C ALA A 40 2.86 7.21 -14.35
N VAL A 41 2.38 7.72 -13.22
CA VAL A 41 0.95 7.62 -12.84
C VAL A 41 0.07 8.39 -13.82
N SER A 42 0.47 9.60 -14.21
CA SER A 42 -0.28 10.42 -15.17
C SER A 42 -0.39 9.74 -16.54
N GLU A 43 0.68 9.15 -17.02
CA GLU A 43 0.70 8.39 -18.28
C GLU A 43 -0.17 7.11 -18.19
N ALA A 44 -0.19 6.46 -17.04
CA ALA A 44 -0.97 5.23 -16.83
C ALA A 44 -2.48 5.49 -16.71
N LEU A 45 -2.94 6.72 -16.48
CA LEU A 45 -4.36 7.06 -16.35
C LEU A 45 -5.19 6.65 -17.57
N VAL A 46 -4.63 6.65 -18.77
CA VAL A 46 -5.32 6.18 -20.00
C VAL A 46 -5.70 4.69 -19.93
N LEU A 47 -5.05 3.94 -19.07
CA LEU A 47 -5.32 2.51 -18.86
C LEU A 47 -6.40 2.25 -17.80
N ALA A 48 -6.86 3.28 -17.08
CA ALA A 48 -7.82 3.14 -15.97
C ALA A 48 -9.19 2.58 -16.42
N GLY A 49 -9.53 2.69 -17.70
CA GLY A 49 -10.73 2.08 -18.28
C GLY A 49 -10.63 0.57 -18.55
N ARG A 50 -9.51 -0.06 -18.26
CA ARG A 50 -9.28 -1.49 -18.49
C ARG A 50 -9.21 -2.26 -17.17
N TYR A 51 -9.59 -3.52 -17.19
CA TYR A 51 -9.33 -4.39 -16.04
C TYR A 51 -7.83 -4.56 -15.85
N PRO A 52 -7.32 -4.44 -14.60
CA PRO A 52 -5.92 -4.68 -14.31
C PRO A 52 -5.55 -6.16 -14.53
N ASP A 53 -4.27 -6.42 -14.76
CA ASP A 53 -3.76 -7.79 -14.81
C ASP A 53 -3.88 -8.46 -13.43
N PRO A 54 -4.74 -9.50 -13.28
CA PRO A 54 -4.99 -10.13 -11.97
C PRO A 54 -3.77 -10.85 -11.42
N LEU A 55 -2.76 -11.13 -12.25
CA LEU A 55 -1.52 -11.79 -11.84
C LEU A 55 -0.35 -10.81 -11.68
N CYS A 56 -0.56 -9.52 -11.89
CA CYS A 56 0.47 -8.48 -11.78
C CYS A 56 1.79 -8.85 -12.50
N ARG A 57 1.69 -9.39 -13.72
CA ARG A 57 2.84 -10.00 -14.43
C ARG A 57 3.98 -9.02 -14.66
N GLU A 58 3.67 -7.81 -15.14
CA GLU A 58 4.68 -6.77 -15.40
C GLU A 58 5.33 -6.28 -14.09
N LEU A 59 4.54 -6.04 -13.05
CA LEU A 59 5.06 -5.63 -11.74
C LEU A 59 5.96 -6.72 -11.14
N ARG A 60 5.54 -7.99 -11.17
CA ARG A 60 6.35 -9.10 -10.68
C ARG A 60 7.65 -9.26 -11.45
N ALA A 61 7.63 -9.09 -12.78
CA ALA A 61 8.84 -9.12 -13.58
C ALA A 61 9.79 -7.93 -13.30
N ALA A 62 9.24 -6.75 -13.03
CA ALA A 62 10.04 -5.59 -12.62
C ALA A 62 10.69 -5.81 -11.24
N LEU A 63 9.94 -6.33 -10.28
CA LEU A 63 10.44 -6.65 -8.94
C LEU A 63 11.49 -7.77 -8.96
N GLU A 64 11.30 -8.80 -9.79
CA GLU A 64 12.30 -9.85 -10.02
C GLU A 64 13.64 -9.26 -10.46
N ARG A 65 13.62 -8.37 -11.45
CA ARG A 65 14.85 -7.71 -11.94
C ARG A 65 15.49 -6.81 -10.88
N HIS A 66 14.67 -6.09 -10.11
CA HIS A 66 15.16 -5.13 -9.14
C HIS A 66 15.74 -5.80 -7.88
N HIS A 67 15.07 -6.85 -7.39
CA HIS A 67 15.44 -7.51 -6.14
C HIS A 67 16.24 -8.79 -6.34
N ASN A 68 16.41 -9.25 -7.59
CA ASN A 68 17.03 -10.54 -7.92
C ASN A 68 16.35 -11.71 -7.18
N VAL A 69 15.03 -11.67 -7.09
CA VAL A 69 14.19 -12.72 -6.49
C VAL A 69 13.28 -13.26 -7.59
N PRO A 70 13.23 -14.58 -7.84
CA PRO A 70 12.35 -15.14 -8.88
C PRO A 70 10.88 -14.70 -8.66
N LYS A 71 10.21 -14.31 -9.75
CA LYS A 71 8.83 -13.80 -9.70
C LYS A 71 7.83 -14.78 -9.09
N GLU A 72 8.15 -16.08 -9.06
CA GLU A 72 7.36 -17.14 -8.43
C GLU A 72 7.27 -16.96 -6.90
N TYR A 73 8.24 -16.27 -6.30
CA TYR A 73 8.27 -15.93 -4.87
C TYR A 73 7.72 -14.53 -4.56
N ILE A 74 7.17 -13.83 -5.57
CA ILE A 74 6.64 -12.48 -5.41
C ILE A 74 5.12 -12.52 -5.47
N LEU A 75 4.48 -12.08 -4.40
CA LEU A 75 3.04 -11.90 -4.30
C LEU A 75 2.72 -10.40 -4.20
N CYS A 76 1.87 -9.92 -5.10
CA CYS A 76 1.35 -8.55 -5.04
C CYS A 76 -0.04 -8.51 -4.43
N GLY A 77 -0.35 -7.45 -3.69
CA GLY A 77 -1.66 -7.25 -3.07
C GLY A 77 -1.95 -5.77 -2.80
N ASN A 78 -3.19 -5.49 -2.42
CA ASN A 78 -3.67 -4.15 -2.11
C ASN A 78 -3.29 -3.74 -0.69
N GLY A 79 -2.01 -3.43 -0.49
CA GLY A 79 -1.45 -3.11 0.81
C GLY A 79 -1.18 -4.35 1.68
N ALA A 80 -0.56 -4.10 2.85
CA ALA A 80 -0.16 -5.15 3.77
C ALA A 80 -1.35 -5.96 4.31
N ALA A 81 -2.49 -5.33 4.55
CA ALA A 81 -3.68 -6.00 5.07
C ALA A 81 -4.16 -7.12 4.14
N ASP A 82 -4.26 -6.86 2.83
CA ASP A 82 -4.65 -7.89 1.85
C ASP A 82 -3.67 -9.06 1.85
N LEU A 83 -2.36 -8.78 1.91
CA LEU A 83 -1.33 -9.83 1.95
C LEU A 83 -1.40 -10.65 3.24
N ILE A 84 -1.65 -10.03 4.39
CA ILE A 84 -1.82 -10.71 5.68
C ILE A 84 -3.03 -11.66 5.61
N TYR A 85 -4.18 -11.18 5.13
CA TYR A 85 -5.37 -12.01 4.98
C TYR A 85 -5.14 -13.21 4.07
N ARG A 86 -4.50 -13.00 2.91
CA ARG A 86 -4.18 -14.08 1.98
C ARG A 86 -3.22 -15.09 2.57
N LEU A 87 -2.19 -14.62 3.30
CA LEU A 87 -1.23 -15.48 3.96
C LEU A 87 -1.90 -16.37 5.02
N VAL A 88 -2.71 -15.77 5.89
CA VAL A 88 -3.46 -16.51 6.92
C VAL A 88 -4.43 -17.51 6.29
N ALA A 89 -5.15 -17.13 5.24
CA ALA A 89 -6.06 -18.02 4.54
C ALA A 89 -5.35 -19.22 3.89
N ALA A 90 -4.14 -18.99 3.35
CA ALA A 90 -3.34 -20.05 2.72
C ALA A 90 -2.70 -21.00 3.73
N LEU A 91 -2.09 -20.46 4.79
CA LEU A 91 -1.35 -21.25 5.78
C LEU A 91 -2.26 -21.90 6.84
N ARG A 92 -3.42 -21.30 7.11
CA ARG A 92 -4.39 -21.74 8.15
C ARG A 92 -3.71 -22.07 9.48
N PRO A 93 -2.92 -21.14 10.07
CA PRO A 93 -2.20 -21.40 11.29
C PRO A 93 -3.17 -21.71 12.44
N ARG A 94 -2.81 -22.65 13.31
CA ARG A 94 -3.60 -22.97 14.51
C ARG A 94 -3.47 -21.93 15.61
N GLN A 95 -2.36 -21.21 15.62
CA GLN A 95 -2.05 -20.15 16.59
C GLN A 95 -1.32 -19.02 15.88
N ALA A 96 -1.57 -17.79 16.31
CA ALA A 96 -0.85 -16.61 15.89
C ALA A 96 -0.43 -15.81 17.14
N VAL A 97 0.76 -15.25 17.11
CA VAL A 97 1.26 -14.33 18.15
C VAL A 97 1.33 -12.95 17.55
N ILE A 98 0.77 -11.97 18.23
CA ILE A 98 0.83 -10.55 17.85
C ILE A 98 1.68 -9.87 18.93
N THR A 99 2.73 -9.16 18.51
CA THR A 99 3.63 -8.38 19.39
C THR A 99 3.33 -6.90 19.30
#